data_033f6901d7aaee782c0fa6327907507c
#
_entry.id   033f6901d7aaee782c0fa6327907507c
#
_cell.length_a   1.000
_cell.length_b   1.000
_cell.length_c   1.000
_cell.angle_alpha   90.00
_cell.angle_beta   90.00
_cell.angle_gamma   90.00
#
_symmetry.space_group_name_H-M   'P 1'
#
loop_
_entity.id
_entity.type
_entity.pdbx_description
1 polymer ?
#
loop_
_entity_poly.entity_id
_entity_poly.type
_entity_poly.pdbx_seq_one_letter_code
_entity_poly.pdbx_strand_id
1 'polypeptide(L)'
;MMYSRCMNKDGTYINDEQIRAEILKRKKRKRLMHRLIAAGIALILTVWGAHSLGELRGTQTYAKYNKEPVHIISDVPIVKAAEKGIGNMGGEPFWSWYGFGSRIDWCACFVSWAAGECGALDAGNAPKFAYVPEGCNWFINRDLWKESSATPEAGDLIFFDWDQDGGRDHVGIVSSVVGDKLFTIEGNSSDRCRVKCYNIGDEVIYGYGSVSE
;
A
#
# COMPACT_ATOMS: atom_id res chain seq x y z
N MET A 1 -23.84 -0.67 0.77
CA MET A 1 -22.37 -0.59 0.62
C MET A 1 -21.81 -1.99 0.68
N MET A 2 -21.31 -2.50 -0.44
CA MET A 2 -20.73 -3.85 -0.48
C MET A 2 -19.24 -3.72 -0.19
N TYR A 3 -18.83 -4.04 1.04
CA TYR A 3 -17.42 -4.19 1.37
C TYR A 3 -16.93 -5.53 0.79
N SER A 4 -15.83 -5.51 0.03
CA SER A 4 -15.15 -6.75 -0.32
C SER A 4 -14.54 -7.33 0.95
N ARG A 5 -15.13 -8.42 1.44
CA ARG A 5 -14.64 -9.16 2.59
C ARG A 5 -13.58 -10.13 2.12
N CYS A 6 -12.41 -10.12 2.74
CA CYS A 6 -11.40 -11.15 2.52
C CYS A 6 -11.89 -12.50 3.05
N MET A 7 -11.70 -13.56 2.26
CA MET A 7 -11.97 -14.93 2.67
C MET A 7 -10.67 -15.71 2.87
N ASN A 8 -10.66 -16.61 3.82
CA ASN A 8 -9.60 -17.61 3.96
C ASN A 8 -9.68 -18.64 2.83
N LYS A 9 -8.64 -19.45 2.67
CA LYS A 9 -8.59 -20.57 1.69
C LYS A 9 -9.70 -21.62 1.89
N ASP A 10 -10.28 -21.69 3.09
CA ASP A 10 -11.40 -22.55 3.46
C ASP A 10 -12.78 -21.91 3.22
N GLY A 11 -12.84 -20.73 2.63
CA GLY A 11 -14.07 -20.02 2.33
C GLY A 11 -14.67 -19.25 3.51
N THR A 12 -14.01 -19.19 4.66
CA THR A 12 -14.48 -18.40 5.80
C THR A 12 -14.08 -16.95 5.65
N TYR A 13 -14.95 -16.02 6.10
CA TYR A 13 -14.61 -14.59 6.10
C TYR A 13 -13.65 -14.25 7.22
N ILE A 14 -12.60 -13.52 6.89
CA ILE A 14 -11.72 -12.91 7.90
C ILE A 14 -12.49 -11.76 8.53
N ASN A 15 -12.73 -11.83 9.83
CA ASN A 15 -13.33 -10.74 10.57
C ASN A 15 -12.27 -9.69 10.97
N ASP A 16 -12.74 -8.46 11.21
CA ASP A 16 -11.89 -7.33 11.59
C ASP A 16 -11.05 -7.61 12.85
N GLU A 17 -11.56 -8.43 13.75
CA GLU A 17 -10.88 -8.78 15.00
C GLU A 17 -9.66 -9.69 14.74
N GLN A 18 -9.79 -10.65 13.83
CA GLN A 18 -8.69 -11.54 13.43
C GLN A 18 -7.58 -10.75 12.73
N ILE A 19 -7.95 -9.82 11.84
CA ILE A 19 -6.99 -8.93 11.17
C ILE A 19 -6.26 -8.06 12.19
N ARG A 20 -7.01 -7.43 13.11
CA ARG A 20 -6.43 -6.61 14.18
C ARG A 20 -5.48 -7.40 15.09
N ALA A 21 -5.86 -8.64 15.45
CA ALA A 21 -5.03 -9.50 16.28
C ALA A 21 -3.70 -9.84 15.60
N GLU A 22 -3.71 -10.15 14.30
CA GLU A 22 -2.48 -10.48 13.56
C GLU A 22 -1.59 -9.24 13.36
N ILE A 23 -2.17 -8.08 13.09
CA ILE A 23 -1.44 -6.80 13.03
C ILE A 23 -0.78 -6.49 14.37
N LEU A 24 -1.52 -6.64 15.48
CA LEU A 24 -0.99 -6.43 16.83
C LEU A 24 0.17 -7.39 17.13
N LYS A 25 0.06 -8.65 16.71
CA LYS A 25 1.09 -9.66 16.86
C LYS A 25 2.36 -9.31 16.07
N ARG A 26 2.22 -8.85 14.82
CA ARG A 26 3.34 -8.34 14.02
C ARG A 26 3.98 -7.09 14.64
N LYS A 27 3.17 -6.12 15.08
CA LYS A 27 3.67 -4.92 15.76
C LYS A 27 4.42 -5.28 17.06
N LYS A 28 3.92 -6.27 17.84
CA LYS A 28 4.63 -6.77 19.03
C LYS A 28 5.97 -7.42 18.65
N ARG A 29 6.01 -8.25 17.59
CA ARG A 29 7.26 -8.87 17.10
C ARG A 29 8.26 -7.82 16.60
N LYS A 30 7.81 -6.84 15.82
CA LYS A 30 8.67 -5.73 15.36
C LYS A 30 9.21 -4.92 16.54
N ARG A 31 8.35 -4.55 17.50
CA ARG A 31 8.78 -3.85 18.71
C ARG A 31 9.76 -4.66 19.55
N LEU A 32 9.56 -5.97 19.66
CA LEU A 32 10.50 -6.87 20.36
C LEU A 32 11.84 -6.92 19.63
N MET A 33 11.84 -7.07 18.31
CA MET A 33 13.07 -7.02 17.49
C MET A 33 13.80 -5.69 17.65
N HIS A 34 13.09 -4.55 17.55
CA HIS A 34 13.69 -3.23 17.75
C HIS A 34 14.24 -3.07 19.17
N ARG A 35 13.57 -3.63 20.19
CA ARG A 35 14.07 -3.61 21.57
C ARG A 35 15.33 -4.46 21.72
N LEU A 36 15.40 -5.62 21.08
CA LEU A 36 16.57 -6.48 21.08
C LEU A 36 17.75 -5.85 20.34
N ILE A 37 17.48 -5.20 19.19
CA ILE A 37 18.48 -4.43 18.46
C ILE A 37 18.94 -3.22 19.26
N ALA A 38 18.01 -2.47 19.87
CA ALA A 38 18.34 -1.32 20.72
C ALA A 38 19.13 -1.74 21.96
N ALA A 39 18.80 -2.89 22.58
CA ALA A 39 19.56 -3.45 23.70
C ALA A 39 20.97 -3.87 23.25
N GLY A 40 21.11 -4.46 22.06
CA GLY A 40 22.41 -4.79 21.47
C GLY A 40 23.25 -3.56 21.18
N ILE A 41 22.63 -2.50 20.62
CA ILE A 41 23.29 -1.22 20.35
C ILE A 41 23.63 -0.50 21.68
N ALA A 42 22.75 -0.55 22.69
CA ALA A 42 23.05 0.01 24.01
C ALA A 42 24.25 -0.69 24.67
N LEU A 43 24.36 -2.02 24.51
CA LEU A 43 25.54 -2.76 25.00
C LEU A 43 26.85 -2.34 24.31
N ILE A 44 26.77 -2.02 23.03
CA ILE A 44 27.90 -1.52 22.22
C ILE A 44 28.22 -0.06 22.60
N LEU A 45 27.21 0.77 22.89
CA LEU A 45 27.37 2.19 23.22
C LEU A 45 27.84 2.40 24.68
N THR A 46 27.57 1.44 25.59
CA THR A 46 28.16 1.49 26.94
C THR A 46 29.67 1.25 26.93
N VAL A 47 30.19 0.67 25.85
CA VAL A 47 31.65 0.54 25.63
C VAL A 47 32.24 1.80 24.98
N TRP A 48 31.41 2.66 24.33
CA TRP A 48 31.85 3.82 23.55
C TRP A 48 31.18 5.15 23.97
N GLY A 49 30.89 5.35 25.23
CA GLY A 49 30.60 6.69 25.78
C GLY A 49 29.29 7.34 25.30
N ALA A 50 28.47 7.72 26.26
CA ALA A 50 27.16 8.31 26.16
C ALA A 50 27.07 9.55 25.26
N HIS A 51 26.12 9.55 24.30
CA HIS A 51 25.49 10.78 23.79
C HIS A 51 24.03 10.55 23.40
N SER A 52 23.18 11.31 24.07
CA SER A 52 21.79 11.77 23.82
C SER A 52 20.90 10.97 22.88
N LEU A 53 19.90 10.30 23.49
CA LEU A 53 18.71 9.76 22.82
C LEU A 53 17.64 10.86 22.72
N GLY A 54 17.31 11.24 21.49
CA GLY A 54 16.11 12.03 21.21
C GLY A 54 14.85 11.16 21.32
N GLU A 55 13.84 11.69 22.01
CA GLU A 55 12.57 11.00 22.24
C GLU A 55 11.79 10.81 20.94
N LEU A 56 11.54 9.56 20.58
CA LEU A 56 10.51 9.22 19.58
C LEU A 56 9.14 9.19 20.26
N ARG A 57 8.41 10.29 20.19
CA ARG A 57 7.00 10.34 20.56
C ARG A 57 6.16 9.74 19.44
N GLY A 58 5.74 8.50 19.61
CA GLY A 58 4.67 7.92 18.80
C GLY A 58 3.31 8.43 19.25
N THR A 59 2.70 9.33 18.47
CA THR A 59 1.29 9.69 18.69
C THR A 59 0.41 8.57 18.18
N GLN A 60 -0.23 7.84 19.09
CA GLN A 60 -1.33 6.92 18.76
C GLN A 60 -2.62 7.73 18.69
N THR A 61 -3.15 7.94 17.50
CA THR A 61 -4.51 8.41 17.34
C THR A 61 -5.41 7.20 17.13
N TYR A 62 -6.23 6.86 18.12
CA TYR A 62 -7.27 5.86 17.97
C TYR A 62 -8.47 6.50 17.31
N ALA A 63 -8.81 6.10 16.10
CA ALA A 63 -10.08 6.45 15.48
C ALA A 63 -11.21 5.70 16.22
N LYS A 64 -12.17 6.47 16.71
CA LYS A 64 -13.35 6.01 17.43
C LYS A 64 -14.32 5.34 16.46
N TYR A 65 -14.77 4.17 16.80
CA TYR A 65 -15.73 3.31 16.13
C TYR A 65 -16.72 3.99 15.19
N ASN A 66 -16.59 3.70 13.89
CA ASN A 66 -17.70 3.55 12.96
C ASN A 66 -17.27 2.50 11.94
N LYS A 67 -18.19 1.66 11.50
CA LYS A 67 -18.05 0.43 10.69
C LYS A 67 -17.31 0.59 9.34
N GLU A 68 -16.15 1.23 9.34
CA GLU A 68 -15.26 1.37 8.21
C GLU A 68 -14.26 0.21 8.18
N PRO A 69 -13.82 -0.22 7.00
CA PRO A 69 -12.82 -1.27 6.88
C PRO A 69 -11.56 -0.86 7.64
N VAL A 70 -10.91 -1.84 8.26
CA VAL A 70 -9.70 -1.62 9.07
C VAL A 70 -8.67 -0.88 8.24
N HIS A 71 -8.47 0.40 8.54
CA HIS A 71 -7.34 1.15 8.02
C HIS A 71 -6.08 0.58 8.63
N ILE A 72 -5.31 -0.15 7.84
CA ILE A 72 -3.99 -0.59 8.24
C ILE A 72 -3.09 0.63 8.11
N ILE A 73 -2.83 1.31 9.21
CA ILE A 73 -1.97 2.48 9.26
C ILE A 73 -0.56 2.02 8.87
N SER A 74 -0.14 2.41 7.68
CA SER A 74 1.23 2.24 7.21
C SER A 74 1.99 3.56 7.41
N ASP A 75 3.24 3.48 7.84
CA ASP A 75 4.10 4.66 7.91
C ASP A 75 4.79 4.97 6.57
N VAL A 76 4.55 4.14 5.55
CA VAL A 76 5.09 4.32 4.20
C VAL A 76 4.48 5.55 3.52
N PRO A 77 5.29 6.49 3.03
CA PRO A 77 4.83 7.80 2.55
C PRO A 77 3.76 7.75 1.47
N ILE A 78 3.91 6.88 0.45
CA ILE A 78 2.93 6.75 -0.64
C ILE A 78 1.60 6.16 -0.15
N VAL A 79 1.63 5.28 0.85
CA VAL A 79 0.40 4.73 1.46
C VAL A 79 -0.34 5.82 2.23
N LYS A 80 0.36 6.65 3.01
CA LYS A 80 -0.23 7.81 3.70
C LYS A 80 -0.85 8.81 2.72
N ALA A 81 -0.20 9.02 1.59
CA ALA A 81 -0.75 9.86 0.53
C ALA A 81 -2.04 9.25 -0.04
N ALA A 82 -2.02 7.96 -0.37
CA ALA A 82 -3.17 7.25 -0.91
C ALA A 82 -4.38 7.21 0.05
N GLU A 83 -4.14 7.10 1.36
CA GLU A 83 -5.19 7.13 2.39
C GLU A 83 -6.06 8.39 2.32
N LYS A 84 -5.49 9.54 1.94
CA LYS A 84 -6.22 10.81 1.77
C LYS A 84 -7.29 10.72 0.68
N GLY A 85 -7.13 9.81 -0.28
CA GLY A 85 -8.07 9.60 -1.38
C GLY A 85 -9.25 8.73 -1.05
N ILE A 86 -9.20 7.94 0.04
CA ILE A 86 -10.23 6.96 0.38
C ILE A 86 -11.60 7.62 0.54
N GLY A 87 -12.60 7.03 -0.12
CA GLY A 87 -13.96 7.54 -0.13
C GLY A 87 -14.27 8.51 -1.28
N ASN A 88 -13.25 9.01 -1.99
CA ASN A 88 -13.48 9.83 -3.19
C ASN A 88 -14.28 9.05 -4.23
N MET A 89 -15.16 9.74 -4.93
CA MET A 89 -16.00 9.25 -6.03
C MET A 89 -15.77 10.09 -7.28
N GLY A 90 -15.74 9.43 -8.44
CA GLY A 90 -15.56 10.10 -9.73
C GLY A 90 -14.14 10.57 -10.04
N GLY A 91 -13.23 10.58 -9.06
CA GLY A 91 -11.79 10.78 -9.24
C GLY A 91 -11.35 12.17 -9.68
N GLU A 92 -12.24 13.19 -9.60
CA GLU A 92 -11.94 14.53 -10.09
C GLU A 92 -10.62 15.10 -9.56
N PRO A 93 -10.27 15.00 -8.25
CA PRO A 93 -9.01 15.50 -7.74
C PRO A 93 -7.78 14.86 -8.38
N PHE A 94 -7.89 13.64 -8.89
CA PHE A 94 -6.76 12.86 -9.42
C PHE A 94 -6.57 13.04 -10.91
N TRP A 95 -7.65 12.90 -11.71
CA TRP A 95 -7.53 13.10 -13.15
C TRP A 95 -7.34 14.57 -13.52
N SER A 96 -7.91 15.53 -12.77
CA SER A 96 -7.66 16.97 -12.99
C SER A 96 -6.24 17.36 -12.58
N TRP A 97 -5.71 16.84 -11.46
CA TRP A 97 -4.30 17.03 -11.06
C TRP A 97 -3.33 16.50 -12.13
N TYR A 98 -3.69 15.39 -12.75
CA TYR A 98 -2.87 14.83 -13.84
C TYR A 98 -2.83 15.76 -15.06
N GLY A 99 -3.89 16.52 -15.32
CA GLY A 99 -4.03 17.47 -16.41
C GLY A 99 -5.20 17.19 -17.35
N PHE A 100 -6.10 16.27 -17.00
CA PHE A 100 -7.28 16.00 -17.82
C PHE A 100 -8.40 17.00 -17.53
N GLY A 101 -9.08 17.47 -18.58
CA GLY A 101 -10.20 18.40 -18.48
C GLY A 101 -11.56 17.75 -18.27
N SER A 102 -11.63 16.42 -18.29
CA SER A 102 -12.86 15.65 -18.09
C SER A 102 -12.53 14.29 -17.51
N ARG A 103 -13.55 13.62 -16.96
CA ARG A 103 -13.40 12.29 -16.36
C ARG A 103 -12.90 11.26 -17.38
N ILE A 104 -11.90 10.51 -16.95
CA ILE A 104 -11.33 9.33 -17.63
C ILE A 104 -11.30 8.16 -16.66
N ASP A 105 -10.74 7.01 -17.05
CA ASP A 105 -10.33 5.96 -16.12
C ASP A 105 -9.14 6.45 -15.30
N TRP A 106 -9.33 6.55 -13.98
CA TRP A 106 -8.45 7.33 -13.13
C TRP A 106 -7.63 6.52 -12.10
N CYS A 107 -7.58 5.19 -12.23
CA CYS A 107 -6.74 4.37 -11.34
C CYS A 107 -5.26 4.76 -11.40
N ALA A 108 -4.71 4.92 -12.61
CA ALA A 108 -3.33 5.34 -12.82
C ALA A 108 -3.08 6.80 -12.42
N CYS A 109 -4.06 7.69 -12.65
CA CYS A 109 -3.98 9.08 -12.17
C CYS A 109 -3.94 9.16 -10.64
N PHE A 110 -4.72 8.32 -9.94
CA PHE A 110 -4.70 8.24 -8.48
C PHE A 110 -3.35 7.80 -7.95
N VAL A 111 -2.77 6.75 -8.52
CA VAL A 111 -1.45 6.24 -8.12
C VAL A 111 -0.36 7.28 -8.38
N SER A 112 -0.39 7.93 -9.56
CA SER A 112 0.53 9.01 -9.90
C SER A 112 0.40 10.20 -8.96
N TRP A 113 -0.83 10.57 -8.59
CA TRP A 113 -1.08 11.63 -7.62
C TRP A 113 -0.49 11.27 -6.24
N ALA A 114 -0.72 10.06 -5.74
CA ALA A 114 -0.18 9.61 -4.47
C ALA A 114 1.36 9.59 -4.46
N ALA A 115 1.98 9.18 -5.58
CA ALA A 115 3.43 9.23 -5.76
C ALA A 115 3.96 10.67 -5.80
N GLY A 116 3.20 11.62 -6.37
CA GLY A 116 3.52 13.05 -6.32
C GLY A 116 3.43 13.63 -4.91
N GLU A 117 2.35 13.32 -4.19
CA GLU A 117 2.11 13.79 -2.81
C GLU A 117 3.21 13.36 -1.82
N CYS A 118 3.84 12.21 -2.05
CA CYS A 118 4.92 11.72 -1.20
C CYS A 118 6.33 12.04 -1.71
N GLY A 119 6.45 12.72 -2.85
CA GLY A 119 7.74 13.08 -3.44
C GLY A 119 8.42 11.98 -4.26
N ALA A 120 7.80 10.80 -4.41
CA ALA A 120 8.39 9.69 -5.16
C ALA A 120 8.56 9.99 -6.67
N LEU A 121 7.70 10.85 -7.24
CA LEU A 121 7.88 11.33 -8.63
C LEU A 121 9.13 12.18 -8.76
N ASP A 122 9.33 13.14 -7.87
CA ASP A 122 10.46 14.08 -7.92
C ASP A 122 11.79 13.36 -7.66
N ALA A 123 11.76 12.32 -6.82
CA ALA A 123 12.90 11.48 -6.55
C ALA A 123 13.21 10.49 -7.71
N GLY A 124 12.32 10.34 -8.69
CA GLY A 124 12.46 9.37 -9.78
C GLY A 124 12.20 7.92 -9.37
N ASN A 125 11.57 7.70 -8.21
CA ASN A 125 11.28 6.39 -7.62
C ASN A 125 9.95 5.79 -8.12
N ALA A 126 9.11 6.60 -8.76
CA ALA A 126 7.87 6.18 -9.39
C ALA A 126 7.63 6.98 -10.69
N PRO A 127 6.93 6.40 -11.68
CA PRO A 127 6.55 7.13 -12.89
C PRO A 127 5.29 7.97 -12.66
N LYS A 128 5.14 9.06 -13.42
CA LYS A 128 3.84 9.73 -13.63
C LYS A 128 3.20 9.10 -14.88
N PHE A 129 2.07 8.43 -14.74
CA PHE A 129 1.38 7.75 -15.84
C PHE A 129 -0.14 7.80 -15.68
N ALA A 130 -0.85 7.78 -16.80
CA ALA A 130 -2.31 7.67 -16.87
C ALA A 130 -2.77 6.41 -17.62
N TYR A 131 -1.84 5.71 -18.28
CA TYR A 131 -2.08 4.46 -18.98
C TYR A 131 -1.34 3.33 -18.25
N VAL A 132 -2.10 2.35 -17.76
CA VAL A 132 -1.58 1.30 -16.85
C VAL A 132 -0.40 0.53 -17.43
N PRO A 133 -0.41 0.08 -18.72
CA PRO A 133 0.74 -0.59 -19.33
C PRO A 133 2.02 0.24 -19.34
N GLU A 134 1.94 1.56 -19.47
CA GLU A 134 3.13 2.43 -19.43
C GLU A 134 3.78 2.41 -18.04
N GLY A 135 2.95 2.52 -16.98
CA GLY A 135 3.42 2.43 -15.61
C GLY A 135 4.10 1.08 -15.33
N CYS A 136 3.46 -0.02 -15.73
CA CYS A 136 4.03 -1.36 -15.60
C CYS A 136 5.39 -1.48 -16.31
N ASN A 137 5.46 -1.08 -17.58
CA ASN A 137 6.69 -1.15 -18.38
C ASN A 137 7.82 -0.29 -17.78
N TRP A 138 7.48 0.82 -17.11
CA TRP A 138 8.49 1.65 -16.46
C TRP A 138 9.26 0.89 -15.37
N PHE A 139 8.56 0.07 -14.55
CA PHE A 139 9.19 -0.78 -13.52
C PHE A 139 9.95 -1.94 -14.13
N ILE A 140 9.38 -2.63 -15.14
CA ILE A 140 10.03 -3.73 -15.84
C ILE A 140 11.38 -3.27 -16.45
N ASN A 141 11.40 -2.13 -17.13
CA ASN A 141 12.59 -1.62 -17.80
C ASN A 141 13.68 -1.11 -16.85
N ARG A 142 13.41 -1.10 -15.53
CA ARG A 142 14.36 -0.64 -14.49
C ARG A 142 14.72 -1.71 -13.48
N ASP A 143 14.34 -2.96 -13.74
CA ASP A 143 14.56 -4.09 -12.82
C ASP A 143 13.91 -3.88 -11.43
N LEU A 144 12.83 -3.07 -11.39
CA LEU A 144 12.02 -2.79 -10.19
C LEU A 144 10.70 -3.58 -10.18
N TRP A 145 10.59 -4.57 -11.06
CA TRP A 145 9.42 -5.42 -11.18
C TRP A 145 9.52 -6.65 -10.28
N LYS A 146 8.40 -7.01 -9.67
CA LYS A 146 8.23 -8.28 -8.93
C LYS A 146 7.09 -9.07 -9.56
N GLU A 147 7.31 -10.36 -9.78
CA GLU A 147 6.29 -11.26 -10.31
C GLU A 147 5.11 -11.44 -9.35
N SER A 148 3.95 -11.85 -9.86
CA SER A 148 2.73 -12.04 -9.08
C SER A 148 2.86 -13.02 -7.91
N SER A 149 3.79 -13.98 -8.00
CA SER A 149 4.10 -14.94 -6.94
C SER A 149 4.98 -14.37 -5.82
N ALA A 150 5.58 -13.21 -6.01
CA ALA A 150 6.41 -12.58 -5.00
C ALA A 150 5.55 -12.02 -3.86
N THR A 151 6.14 -11.91 -2.68
CA THR A 151 5.51 -11.20 -1.56
C THR A 151 5.78 -9.71 -1.70
N PRO A 152 4.74 -8.88 -1.96
CA PRO A 152 4.94 -7.44 -2.06
C PRO A 152 5.14 -6.80 -0.70
N GLU A 153 5.60 -5.57 -0.71
CA GLU A 153 5.75 -4.72 0.47
C GLU A 153 4.73 -3.57 0.45
N ALA A 154 4.47 -2.97 1.61
CA ALA A 154 3.66 -1.75 1.66
C ALA A 154 4.36 -0.65 0.87
N GLY A 155 3.63 0.03 -0.01
CA GLY A 155 4.17 1.03 -0.93
C GLY A 155 4.38 0.51 -2.36
N ASP A 156 4.51 -0.79 -2.57
CA ASP A 156 4.57 -1.33 -3.94
C ASP A 156 3.30 -0.97 -4.72
N LEU A 157 3.43 -0.69 -6.00
CA LEU A 157 2.29 -0.61 -6.90
C LEU A 157 1.90 -2.02 -7.32
N ILE A 158 0.62 -2.33 -7.28
CA ILE A 158 0.07 -3.60 -7.72
C ILE A 158 -0.66 -3.42 -9.05
N PHE A 159 -0.35 -4.27 -10.01
CA PHE A 159 -0.95 -4.27 -11.34
C PHE A 159 -1.82 -5.51 -11.52
N PHE A 160 -2.95 -5.33 -12.19
CA PHE A 160 -3.96 -6.37 -12.39
C PHE A 160 -4.23 -6.60 -13.86
N ASP A 161 -4.56 -7.85 -14.18
CA ASP A 161 -5.09 -8.35 -15.43
C ASP A 161 -6.39 -9.09 -15.09
N TRP A 162 -7.53 -8.39 -15.24
CA TRP A 162 -8.82 -8.90 -14.74
C TRP A 162 -9.40 -10.00 -15.61
N ASP A 163 -9.18 -9.94 -16.90
CA ASP A 163 -9.73 -10.88 -17.88
C ASP A 163 -8.70 -11.90 -18.37
N GLN A 164 -7.46 -11.81 -17.87
CA GLN A 164 -6.35 -12.73 -18.15
C GLN A 164 -5.99 -12.80 -19.66
N ASP A 165 -6.15 -11.69 -20.36
CA ASP A 165 -5.79 -11.56 -21.77
C ASP A 165 -4.31 -11.18 -21.99
N GLY A 166 -3.56 -10.95 -20.92
CA GLY A 166 -2.19 -10.46 -20.91
C GLY A 166 -2.10 -8.94 -20.90
N GLY A 167 -3.23 -8.25 -20.80
CA GLY A 167 -3.33 -6.81 -20.61
C GLY A 167 -2.97 -6.39 -19.18
N ARG A 168 -2.97 -5.11 -18.94
CA ARG A 168 -2.84 -4.52 -17.59
C ARG A 168 -3.96 -3.51 -17.46
N ASP A 169 -5.02 -3.93 -16.77
CA ASP A 169 -6.29 -3.22 -16.73
C ASP A 169 -6.37 -2.20 -15.62
N HIS A 170 -5.68 -2.48 -14.54
CA HIS A 170 -5.85 -1.72 -13.32
C HIS A 170 -4.56 -1.64 -12.51
N VAL A 171 -4.48 -0.62 -11.65
CA VAL A 171 -3.35 -0.41 -10.75
C VAL A 171 -3.85 0.14 -9.41
N GLY A 172 -3.19 -0.31 -8.34
CA GLY A 172 -3.41 0.17 -6.97
C GLY A 172 -2.10 0.31 -6.22
N ILE A 173 -2.19 0.59 -4.94
CA ILE A 173 -1.06 0.72 -4.01
C ILE A 173 -1.24 -0.33 -2.92
N VAL A 174 -0.21 -1.14 -2.68
CA VAL A 174 -0.17 -2.09 -1.56
C VAL A 174 -0.09 -1.30 -0.27
N SER A 175 -1.13 -1.41 0.56
CA SER A 175 -1.14 -0.73 1.87
C SER A 175 -0.52 -1.58 2.97
N SER A 176 -0.71 -2.90 2.90
CA SER A 176 -0.08 -3.83 3.84
C SER A 176 -0.21 -5.28 3.39
N VAL A 177 0.62 -6.14 3.98
CA VAL A 177 0.56 -7.59 3.84
C VAL A 177 0.44 -8.23 5.22
N VAL A 178 -0.57 -9.09 5.41
CA VAL A 178 -0.84 -9.78 6.68
C VAL A 178 -1.08 -11.26 6.40
N GLY A 179 -0.11 -12.10 6.73
CA GLY A 179 -0.16 -13.51 6.36
C GLY A 179 -0.11 -13.70 4.85
N ASP A 180 -1.12 -14.36 4.29
CA ASP A 180 -1.34 -14.53 2.86
C ASP A 180 -2.28 -13.46 2.25
N LYS A 181 -2.70 -12.47 3.04
CA LYS A 181 -3.60 -11.41 2.61
C LYS A 181 -2.85 -10.14 2.27
N LEU A 182 -3.25 -9.57 1.16
CA LEU A 182 -2.74 -8.35 0.58
C LEU A 182 -3.85 -7.31 0.60
N PHE A 183 -3.59 -6.19 1.24
CA PHE A 183 -4.51 -5.05 1.27
C PHE A 183 -4.00 -3.95 0.34
N THR A 184 -4.92 -3.37 -0.42
CA THR A 184 -4.59 -2.31 -1.39
C THR A 184 -5.46 -1.08 -1.17
N ILE A 185 -4.99 0.08 -1.64
CA ILE A 185 -5.80 1.27 -1.84
C ILE A 185 -5.88 1.50 -3.34
N GLU A 186 -7.08 1.54 -3.88
CA GLU A 186 -7.32 1.57 -5.31
C GLU A 186 -8.23 2.73 -5.70
N GLY A 187 -7.78 3.55 -6.64
CA GLY A 187 -8.61 4.52 -7.34
C GLY A 187 -9.42 3.87 -8.46
N ASN A 188 -10.55 4.45 -8.83
CA ASN A 188 -11.45 3.97 -9.89
C ASN A 188 -11.99 2.54 -9.69
N SER A 189 -11.91 1.99 -8.49
CA SER A 189 -12.47 0.69 -8.17
C SER A 189 -14.00 0.82 -8.04
N SER A 190 -14.74 0.55 -9.12
CA SER A 190 -16.18 0.90 -9.29
C SER A 190 -16.43 2.38 -9.02
N ASP A 191 -15.67 3.24 -9.68
CA ASP A 191 -15.73 4.70 -9.61
C ASP A 191 -15.48 5.29 -8.20
N ARG A 192 -14.72 4.59 -7.38
CA ARG A 192 -14.37 5.02 -6.00
C ARG A 192 -12.92 4.75 -5.68
N CYS A 193 -12.38 5.56 -4.78
CA CYS A 193 -11.17 5.20 -4.07
C CYS A 193 -11.54 4.38 -2.82
N ARG A 194 -11.00 3.15 -2.74
CA ARG A 194 -11.36 2.21 -1.66
C ARG A 194 -10.24 1.24 -1.31
N VAL A 195 -10.33 0.68 -0.12
CA VAL A 195 -9.50 -0.44 0.29
C VAL A 195 -10.06 -1.75 -0.27
N LYS A 196 -9.18 -2.59 -0.79
CA LYS A 196 -9.50 -3.94 -1.28
C LYS A 196 -8.61 -4.96 -0.58
N CYS A 197 -8.95 -6.24 -0.73
CA CYS A 197 -8.18 -7.33 -0.17
C CYS A 197 -8.13 -8.49 -1.16
N TYR A 198 -6.91 -9.05 -1.33
CA TYR A 198 -6.63 -10.19 -2.21
C TYR A 198 -5.81 -11.23 -1.47
N ASN A 199 -5.62 -12.39 -2.06
CA ASN A 199 -4.57 -13.32 -1.66
C ASN A 199 -3.28 -13.00 -2.42
N ILE A 200 -2.13 -13.23 -1.80
CA ILE A 200 -0.85 -13.22 -2.54
C ILE A 200 -0.91 -14.35 -3.58
N GLY A 201 -0.56 -14.02 -4.82
CA GLY A 201 -0.62 -14.97 -5.94
C GLY A 201 -2.03 -15.22 -6.49
N ASP A 202 -2.99 -14.33 -6.18
CA ASP A 202 -4.30 -14.33 -6.85
C ASP A 202 -4.09 -14.19 -8.37
N GLU A 203 -4.82 -14.98 -9.16
CA GLU A 203 -4.64 -15.09 -10.61
C GLU A 203 -4.86 -13.78 -11.38
N VAL A 204 -5.62 -12.86 -10.80
CA VAL A 204 -5.84 -11.52 -11.39
C VAL A 204 -4.67 -10.56 -11.15
N ILE A 205 -3.70 -10.93 -10.32
CA ILE A 205 -2.53 -10.10 -10.04
C ILE A 205 -1.49 -10.34 -11.14
N TYR A 206 -1.21 -9.31 -11.92
CA TYR A 206 -0.18 -9.34 -12.96
C TYR A 206 1.24 -9.28 -12.37
N GLY A 207 1.44 -8.47 -11.33
CA GLY A 207 2.69 -8.32 -10.61
C GLY A 207 2.79 -6.99 -9.87
N TYR A 208 4.01 -6.62 -9.45
CA TYR A 208 4.22 -5.45 -8.61
C TYR A 208 5.40 -4.61 -9.09
N GLY A 209 5.27 -3.29 -8.96
CA GLY A 209 6.35 -2.33 -9.15
C GLY A 209 6.86 -1.82 -7.81
N SER A 210 8.14 -2.00 -7.52
CA SER A 210 8.76 -1.52 -6.29
C SER A 210 8.99 -0.01 -6.34
N VAL A 211 8.31 0.71 -5.44
CA VAL A 211 8.60 2.13 -5.19
C VAL A 211 9.64 2.18 -4.06
N SER A 212 10.90 2.38 -4.42
CA SER A 212 11.98 2.57 -3.44
C SER A 212 11.83 3.92 -2.74
N GLU A 213 12.09 3.96 -1.43
CA GLU A 213 12.23 5.21 -0.67
C GLU A 213 13.62 5.84 -0.89
#